data_4756f354939c86a6af514e8368c8b2b5
#
_entry.id   4756f354939c86a6af514e8368c8b2b5
#
_cell.length_a   1.000
_cell.length_b   1.000
_cell.length_c   1.000
_cell.angle_alpha   90.00
_cell.angle_beta   90.00
_cell.angle_gamma   90.00
#
_symmetry.space_group_name_H-M   'P 1'
#
loop_
_entity.id
_entity.type
_entity.pdbx_description
1 polymer ?
#
loop_
_entity_poly.entity_id
_entity_poly.type
_entity_poly.pdbx_seq_one_letter_code
_entity_poly.pdbx_strand_id
1 'polypeptide(L)'
;NTNNNSIYASFNDTFVHVTDLTGKETIVRVTGGMKVKADRDESSPYAAMLAAQDCAARCKEVGINAVHIRLRATGGVGPKTPGPGGQSALRALARAGMRIGRIEDVTPVPSDSTRRKGGRRGRRL
;
A
#
# COMPACT_ATOMS: atom_id res chain seq x y z
N ASN A 1 -1.38 21.33 -0.33
CA ASN A 1 -0.17 20.61 0.09
C ASN A 1 -0.17 19.19 -0.47
N THR A 2 0.93 18.82 -1.07
CA THR A 2 1.11 17.50 -1.68
C THR A 2 2.07 16.67 -0.83
N ASN A 3 1.68 15.46 -0.48
CA ASN A 3 2.50 14.56 0.31
C ASN A 3 2.66 13.22 -0.42
N ASN A 4 3.53 12.37 0.09
CA ASN A 4 3.73 11.04 -0.46
C ASN A 4 2.80 10.04 0.22
N ASN A 5 2.19 9.19 -0.56
CA ASN A 5 1.39 8.09 -0.08
C ASN A 5 1.95 6.78 -0.63
N SER A 6 2.45 5.94 0.26
CA SER A 6 2.97 4.63 -0.11
C SER A 6 1.89 3.58 0.11
N ILE A 7 1.56 2.84 -0.92
CA ILE A 7 0.63 1.71 -0.84
C ILE A 7 1.45 0.44 -1.01
N TYR A 8 1.56 -0.33 0.06
CA TYR A 8 2.21 -1.64 0.03
C TYR A 8 1.12 -2.70 -0.04
N ALA A 9 0.95 -3.30 -1.20
CA ALA A 9 -0.07 -4.31 -1.45
C ALA A 9 0.58 -5.68 -1.52
N SER A 10 0.58 -6.39 -0.40
CA SER A 10 1.02 -7.78 -0.35
C SER A 10 -0.19 -8.71 -0.46
N PHE A 11 0.06 -10.01 -0.59
CA PHE A 11 -1.03 -10.99 -0.59
C PHE A 11 -1.56 -11.29 0.80
N ASN A 12 -0.92 -10.78 1.85
CA ASN A 12 -1.36 -10.97 3.24
C ASN A 12 -2.03 -9.73 3.82
N ASP A 13 -1.67 -8.54 3.36
CA ASP A 13 -2.22 -7.30 3.90
C ASP A 13 -1.96 -6.16 2.92
N THR A 14 -2.65 -5.05 3.11
CA THR A 14 -2.45 -3.83 2.35
C THR A 14 -2.21 -2.68 3.32
N PHE A 15 -1.12 -1.95 3.12
CA PHE A 15 -0.74 -0.81 3.95
C PHE A 15 -0.92 0.47 3.14
N VAL A 16 -1.57 1.47 3.74
CA VAL A 16 -1.68 2.81 3.17
C VAL A 16 -0.99 3.75 4.13
N HIS A 17 0.09 4.38 3.69
CA HIS A 17 0.98 5.15 4.55
C HIS A 17 1.27 6.51 3.92
N VAL A 18 0.82 7.58 4.56
CA VAL A 18 1.05 8.94 4.10
C VAL A 18 2.15 9.58 4.94
N THR A 19 3.15 10.11 4.25
CA THR A 19 4.28 10.80 4.87
C THR A 19 4.43 12.18 4.25
N ASP A 20 5.32 13.00 4.82
CA ASP A 20 5.72 14.24 4.17
C ASP A 20 6.55 13.93 2.91
N LEU A 21 6.91 14.97 2.15
CA LEU A 21 7.67 14.79 0.91
C LEU A 21 9.03 14.19 1.13
N THR A 22 9.62 14.36 2.31
CA THR A 22 10.93 13.78 2.64
C THR A 22 10.85 12.33 3.08
N GLY A 23 9.66 11.85 3.45
CA GLY A 23 9.45 10.50 3.95
C GLY A 23 9.83 10.29 5.41
N LYS A 24 10.28 11.34 6.11
CA LYS A 24 10.74 11.22 7.49
C LYS A 24 9.62 11.24 8.51
N GLU A 25 8.57 12.00 8.24
CA GLU A 25 7.47 12.15 9.19
C GLU A 25 6.23 11.43 8.68
N THR A 26 5.67 10.56 9.53
CA THR A 26 4.44 9.85 9.22
C THR A 26 3.23 10.68 9.61
N ILE A 27 2.37 10.98 8.63
CA ILE A 27 1.11 11.67 8.89
C ILE A 27 0.06 10.67 9.37
N VAL A 28 -0.12 9.57 8.62
CA VAL A 28 -1.09 8.53 8.95
C VAL A 28 -0.66 7.22 8.29
N ARG A 29 -0.90 6.13 9.00
CA ARG A 29 -0.70 4.78 8.46
C ARG A 29 -1.90 3.92 8.85
N VAL A 30 -2.57 3.36 7.86
CA VAL A 30 -3.72 2.48 8.05
C VAL A 30 -3.48 1.20 7.27
N THR A 31 -3.83 0.07 7.87
CA THR A 31 -3.69 -1.23 7.23
C THR A 31 -5.04 -1.90 7.08
N GLY A 32 -5.12 -2.86 6.17
CA GLY A 32 -6.34 -3.66 6.01
C GLY A 32 -6.69 -4.42 7.29
N GLY A 33 -5.68 -4.90 8.00
CA GLY A 33 -5.88 -5.61 9.27
C GLY A 33 -6.48 -4.77 10.37
N MET A 34 -6.39 -3.45 10.27
CA MET A 34 -7.01 -2.53 11.23
C MET A 34 -8.51 -2.37 10.97
N LYS A 35 -8.99 -2.76 9.80
CA LYS A 35 -10.37 -2.54 9.38
C LYS A 35 -11.22 -3.80 9.35
N VAL A 36 -10.60 -4.97 9.29
CA VAL A 36 -11.29 -6.26 9.27
C VAL A 36 -10.75 -7.15 10.38
N LYS A 37 -11.58 -8.04 10.89
CA LYS A 37 -11.23 -8.92 12.00
C LYS A 37 -10.61 -10.24 11.55
N ALA A 38 -10.99 -10.73 10.37
CA ALA A 38 -10.50 -12.02 9.87
C ALA A 38 -9.17 -11.86 9.17
N ASP A 39 -8.17 -12.63 9.57
CA ASP A 39 -6.83 -12.55 8.99
C ASP A 39 -6.83 -12.75 7.47
N ARG A 40 -7.67 -13.66 6.98
CA ARG A 40 -7.77 -13.95 5.55
C ARG A 40 -8.31 -12.79 4.72
N ASP A 41 -8.99 -11.83 5.37
CA ASP A 41 -9.60 -10.70 4.69
C ASP A 41 -8.71 -9.45 4.72
N GLU A 42 -7.57 -9.50 5.39
CA GLU A 42 -6.71 -8.33 5.54
C GLU A 42 -6.16 -7.82 4.21
N SER A 43 -5.93 -8.71 3.24
CA SER A 43 -5.45 -8.34 1.92
C SER A 43 -6.57 -8.11 0.91
N SER A 44 -7.84 -8.21 1.33
CA SER A 44 -8.98 -8.09 0.43
C SER A 44 -9.11 -6.67 -0.13
N PRO A 45 -9.71 -6.50 -1.33
CA PRO A 45 -9.99 -5.18 -1.85
C PRO A 45 -10.87 -4.33 -0.94
N TYR A 46 -11.83 -4.96 -0.25
CA TYR A 46 -12.72 -4.26 0.67
C TYR A 46 -11.95 -3.65 1.84
N ALA A 47 -11.05 -4.43 2.46
CA ALA A 47 -10.22 -3.94 3.56
C ALA A 47 -9.32 -2.79 3.11
N ALA A 48 -8.74 -2.90 1.93
CA ALA A 48 -7.91 -1.83 1.36
C ALA A 48 -8.73 -0.55 1.11
N MET A 49 -9.95 -0.71 0.62
CA MET A 49 -10.84 0.43 0.41
C MET A 49 -11.13 1.15 1.72
N LEU A 50 -11.46 0.41 2.79
CA LEU A 50 -11.71 1.01 4.10
C LEU A 50 -10.47 1.71 4.65
N ALA A 51 -9.30 1.08 4.51
CA ALA A 51 -8.04 1.67 4.95
C ALA A 51 -7.76 2.98 4.22
N ALA A 52 -7.97 3.01 2.91
CA ALA A 52 -7.74 4.21 2.11
C ALA A 52 -8.73 5.33 2.47
N GLN A 53 -9.99 4.99 2.73
CA GLN A 53 -10.98 5.96 3.15
C GLN A 53 -10.60 6.62 4.48
N ASP A 54 -10.16 5.84 5.46
CA ASP A 54 -9.69 6.38 6.74
C ASP A 54 -8.47 7.26 6.55
N CYS A 55 -7.55 6.83 5.71
CA CYS A 55 -6.34 7.59 5.41
C CYS A 55 -6.69 8.94 4.79
N ALA A 56 -7.61 8.95 3.82
CA ALA A 56 -8.06 10.18 3.17
C ALA A 56 -8.74 11.13 4.16
N ALA A 57 -9.59 10.60 5.03
CA ALA A 57 -10.26 11.41 6.06
C ALA A 57 -9.24 12.07 6.97
N ARG A 58 -8.23 11.33 7.41
CA ARG A 58 -7.18 11.88 8.27
C ARG A 58 -6.36 12.94 7.55
N CYS A 59 -6.04 12.72 6.28
CA CYS A 59 -5.31 13.71 5.48
C CYS A 59 -6.09 15.02 5.36
N LYS A 60 -7.40 14.95 5.15
CA LYS A 60 -8.24 16.14 5.06
C LYS A 60 -8.25 16.90 6.37
N GLU A 61 -8.25 16.22 7.50
CA GLU A 61 -8.20 16.88 8.81
C GLU A 61 -6.92 17.70 9.00
N VAL A 62 -5.80 17.24 8.46
CA VAL A 62 -4.53 17.96 8.58
C VAL A 62 -4.22 18.85 7.39
N GLY A 63 -5.16 19.01 6.46
CA GLY A 63 -5.03 19.95 5.35
C GLY A 63 -4.33 19.41 4.12
N ILE A 64 -4.13 18.11 4.02
CA ILE A 64 -3.53 17.47 2.84
C ILE A 64 -4.63 17.16 1.84
N ASN A 65 -4.53 17.67 0.63
CA ASN A 65 -5.55 17.48 -0.40
C ASN A 65 -5.01 16.79 -1.66
N ALA A 66 -3.71 16.55 -1.75
CA ALA A 66 -3.09 15.90 -2.89
C ALA A 66 -1.97 14.97 -2.42
N VAL A 67 -1.77 13.87 -3.13
CA VAL A 67 -0.73 12.90 -2.81
C VAL A 67 -0.08 12.36 -4.09
N HIS A 68 1.20 12.06 -3.99
CA HIS A 68 1.88 11.24 -4.96
C HIS A 68 1.81 9.79 -4.48
N ILE A 69 1.49 8.89 -5.38
CA ILE A 69 1.28 7.48 -5.01
C ILE A 69 2.54 6.67 -5.34
N ARG A 70 2.99 5.91 -4.38
CA ARG A 70 4.05 4.93 -4.56
C ARG A 70 3.47 3.56 -4.29
N LEU A 71 3.27 2.79 -5.35
CA LEU A 71 2.70 1.45 -5.25
C LEU A 71 3.82 0.42 -5.17
N ARG A 72 3.68 -0.49 -4.25
CA ARG A 72 4.71 -1.50 -4.01
C ARG A 72 4.10 -2.87 -3.77
N ALA A 73 4.71 -3.89 -4.36
CA ALA A 73 4.49 -5.29 -4.02
C ALA A 73 5.57 -5.75 -3.03
N THR A 74 5.55 -7.04 -2.66
CA THR A 74 6.56 -7.59 -1.75
C THR A 74 7.97 -7.41 -2.30
N GLY A 75 8.18 -7.78 -3.56
CA GLY A 75 9.47 -7.58 -4.22
C GLY A 75 10.58 -8.45 -3.68
N GLY A 76 11.84 -8.08 -3.94
CA GLY A 76 12.99 -8.88 -3.56
C GLY A 76 12.95 -10.24 -4.19
N VAL A 77 13.08 -11.29 -3.39
CA VAL A 77 12.94 -12.68 -3.86
C VAL A 77 11.51 -13.18 -3.81
N GLY A 78 10.58 -12.36 -3.33
CA GLY A 78 9.17 -12.69 -3.24
C GLY A 78 8.38 -12.23 -4.47
N PRO A 79 7.02 -12.25 -4.38
CA PRO A 79 6.18 -11.80 -5.49
C PRO A 79 6.44 -10.35 -5.86
N LYS A 80 6.48 -10.09 -7.17
CA LYS A 80 6.68 -8.73 -7.70
C LYS A 80 5.38 -8.12 -8.20
N THR A 81 4.29 -8.90 -8.17
CA THR A 81 2.96 -8.43 -8.54
C THR A 81 2.25 -7.93 -7.28
N PRO A 82 1.65 -6.72 -7.31
CA PRO A 82 0.90 -6.22 -6.16
C PRO A 82 -0.27 -7.12 -5.82
N GLY A 83 -0.60 -7.19 -4.54
CA GLY A 83 -1.78 -7.92 -4.08
C GLY A 83 -3.08 -7.25 -4.51
N PRO A 84 -4.22 -7.87 -4.17
CA PRO A 84 -5.51 -7.39 -4.67
C PRO A 84 -5.95 -6.03 -4.12
N GLY A 85 -5.34 -5.58 -3.01
CA GLY A 85 -5.74 -4.32 -2.38
C GLY A 85 -5.19 -3.06 -3.01
N GLY A 86 -4.14 -3.17 -3.84
CA GLY A 86 -3.45 -1.98 -4.35
C GLY A 86 -4.34 -1.04 -5.16
N GLN A 87 -5.01 -1.57 -6.16
CA GLN A 87 -5.90 -0.76 -7.00
C GLN A 87 -7.13 -0.26 -6.24
N SER A 88 -7.67 -1.08 -5.35
CA SER A 88 -8.82 -0.68 -4.54
C SER A 88 -8.49 0.49 -3.63
N ALA A 89 -7.32 0.48 -3.01
CA ALA A 89 -6.86 1.59 -2.19
C ALA A 89 -6.70 2.86 -3.03
N LEU A 90 -6.09 2.75 -4.21
CA LEU A 90 -5.90 3.89 -5.09
C LEU A 90 -7.23 4.49 -5.53
N ARG A 91 -8.19 3.66 -5.93
CA ARG A 91 -9.52 4.12 -6.32
C ARG A 91 -10.26 4.79 -5.17
N ALA A 92 -10.14 4.23 -3.97
CA ALA A 92 -10.80 4.79 -2.80
C ALA A 92 -10.24 6.17 -2.45
N LEU A 93 -8.94 6.36 -2.57
CA LEU A 93 -8.32 7.67 -2.37
C LEU A 93 -8.84 8.69 -3.38
N ALA A 94 -8.94 8.31 -4.64
CA ALA A 94 -9.46 9.21 -5.68
C ALA A 94 -10.94 9.55 -5.42
N ARG A 95 -11.76 8.58 -5.06
CA ARG A 95 -13.18 8.79 -4.75
C ARG A 95 -13.40 9.67 -3.52
N ALA A 96 -12.47 9.62 -2.57
CA ALA A 96 -12.56 10.43 -1.36
C ALA A 96 -12.23 11.91 -1.61
N GLY A 97 -11.88 12.26 -2.84
CA GLY A 97 -11.59 13.66 -3.21
C GLY A 97 -10.12 14.02 -3.13
N MET A 98 -9.24 13.08 -2.89
CA MET A 98 -7.80 13.33 -2.92
C MET A 98 -7.34 13.48 -4.36
N ARG A 99 -6.52 14.50 -4.60
CA ARG A 99 -5.89 14.68 -5.90
C ARG A 99 -4.69 13.74 -6.01
N ILE A 100 -4.64 12.97 -7.08
CA ILE A 100 -3.54 12.06 -7.33
C ILE A 100 -2.56 12.74 -8.28
N GLY A 101 -1.35 12.94 -7.81
CA GLY A 101 -0.29 13.51 -8.65
C GLY A 101 0.41 12.42 -9.43
N ARG A 102 1.65 12.12 -9.04
CA ARG A 102 2.45 11.09 -9.71
C ARG A 102 2.10 9.71 -9.15
N ILE A 103 1.97 8.71 -10.03
CA ILE A 103 1.84 7.31 -9.63
C ILE A 103 3.10 6.59 -10.08
N GLU A 104 3.76 5.94 -9.15
CA GLU A 104 5.04 5.28 -9.40
C GLU A 104 5.06 3.89 -8.76
N ASP A 105 5.59 2.91 -9.48
CA ASP A 105 5.81 1.57 -8.93
C ASP A 105 7.22 1.51 -8.36
N VAL A 106 7.34 1.30 -7.06
CA VAL A 106 8.61 1.26 -6.35
C VAL A 106 8.93 -0.12 -5.80
N THR A 107 8.32 -1.16 -6.36
CA THR A 107 8.58 -2.55 -5.95
C THR A 107 10.07 -2.86 -6.09
N PRO A 108 10.73 -3.35 -5.02
CA PRO A 108 12.15 -3.70 -5.12
C PRO A 108 12.36 -4.88 -6.06
N VAL A 109 13.17 -4.68 -7.09
CA VAL A 109 13.51 -5.73 -8.06
C VAL A 109 15.01 -5.91 -8.01
N PRO A 110 15.53 -7.05 -7.51
CA PRO A 110 16.97 -7.26 -7.44
C PRO A 110 17.55 -7.54 -8.82
N SER A 111 18.72 -6.98 -9.08
CA SER A 111 19.47 -7.31 -10.28
C SER A 111 20.23 -8.62 -10.11
N ASP A 112 20.61 -8.95 -8.89
CA ASP A 112 21.19 -10.21 -8.47
C ASP A 112 20.86 -10.36 -6.99
N SER A 113 20.42 -11.54 -6.56
CA SER A 113 19.86 -11.66 -5.23
C SER A 113 20.30 -12.95 -4.53
N THR A 114 19.97 -13.01 -3.24
CA THR A 114 20.13 -14.21 -2.45
C THR A 114 19.13 -15.28 -2.90
N ARG A 115 19.36 -16.49 -2.44
CA ARG A 115 18.50 -17.63 -2.77
C ARG A 115 17.11 -17.44 -2.17
N ARG A 116 16.10 -17.82 -2.93
CA ARG A 116 14.73 -17.77 -2.49
C ARG A 116 14.46 -18.76 -1.35
N LYS A 117 13.65 -18.35 -0.37
CA LYS A 117 13.24 -19.21 0.74
C LYS A 117 12.43 -20.40 0.22
N GLY A 118 12.55 -21.54 0.87
CA GLY A 118 11.78 -22.74 0.56
C GLY A 118 12.52 -23.77 -0.26
N GLY A 119 13.78 -23.52 -0.61
CA GLY A 119 14.63 -24.43 -1.34
C GLY A 119 14.20 -24.61 -2.80
N ARG A 120 14.69 -25.67 -3.42
CA ARG A 120 14.50 -25.91 -4.86
C ARG A 120 13.04 -26.09 -5.26
N ARG A 121 12.26 -26.77 -4.43
CA ARG A 121 10.85 -27.08 -4.74
C ARG A 121 9.88 -25.95 -4.37
N GLY A 122 10.33 -25.00 -3.56
CA GLY A 122 9.48 -23.94 -3.07
C GLY A 122 8.46 -24.43 -2.06
N ARG A 123 7.56 -23.54 -1.67
CA ARG A 123 6.47 -23.85 -0.75
C ARG A 123 5.27 -24.38 -1.54
N ARG A 124 4.81 -25.54 -1.14
CA ARG A 124 3.59 -26.14 -1.71
C ARG A 124 2.37 -25.65 -0.92
N LEU A 125 1.34 -25.30 -1.65
CA LEU A 125 0.05 -24.93 -1.09
C LEU A 125 -0.94 -26.08 -1.19
#